data_cadbe9c78c8f01072b1a2550c34bde8e
#
_entry.id   cadbe9c78c8f01072b1a2550c34bde8e
#
_cell.length_a   1.000
_cell.length_b   1.000
_cell.length_c   1.000
_cell.angle_alpha   90.00
_cell.angle_beta   90.00
_cell.angle_gamma   90.00
#
_symmetry.space_group_name_H-M   'P 1'
#
loop_
_entity.id
_entity.type
_entity.pdbx_description
1 polymer ?
#
loop_
_entity_poly.entity_id
_entity_poly.type
_entity_poly.pdbx_seq_one_letter_code
_entity_poly.pdbx_strand_id
1 'polypeptide(L)'
;RRQRQMCIRDRDVPEEIWKDLNSCEPINGWVYWFFRMEDNISMTPEKIEQKKLSYPPGTKIYKNKILGLRGKATGLVFSNFCKRHVITKEQAKAFIKREYDDKQTEWFVIYTSGLDTAYSTKSPDTIAMSYMGITNKGKLIILAERVYDNAALDIPIAPSDTVRNYIDFLERNRREWGGMAKNTFVDNADQATITEFAKYKREHHECLYIFNNAYKKVTIIDRINLQLGWMSFNDEKGKEPSYYVVDTCTNYTGELQVYSWLEDKDCEPEDGNDHMVNSTQYGWIPYRDKVGVENR
;
A
#
# COMPACT_ATOMS: atom_id res chain seq x y z
N ARG A 1 16.06 -5.23 38.57
CA ARG A 1 14.96 -6.19 38.21
C ARG A 1 14.29 -5.65 36.97
N ARG A 2 14.54 -6.25 35.79
CA ARG A 2 13.78 -5.97 34.57
C ARG A 2 12.38 -6.54 34.79
N GLN A 3 11.37 -5.69 34.90
CA GLN A 3 10.00 -6.10 34.75
C GLN A 3 9.84 -6.59 33.29
N ARG A 4 9.68 -7.90 33.13
CA ARG A 4 9.18 -8.45 31.88
C ARG A 4 7.73 -7.95 31.76
N GLN A 5 7.48 -7.04 30.86
CA GLN A 5 6.15 -6.82 30.34
C GLN A 5 5.68 -8.16 29.76
N MET A 6 4.86 -8.86 30.50
CA MET A 6 4.12 -10.00 29.96
C MET A 6 3.08 -9.40 29.01
N CYS A 7 3.35 -9.43 27.72
CA CYS A 7 2.30 -9.30 26.73
C CYS A 7 1.38 -10.51 26.92
N ILE A 8 0.29 -10.36 27.65
CA ILE A 8 -0.78 -11.35 27.71
C ILE A 8 -1.31 -11.43 26.29
N ARG A 9 -1.18 -12.62 25.67
CA ARG A 9 -1.79 -12.88 24.38
C ARG A 9 -3.30 -12.76 24.54
N ASP A 10 -3.97 -12.16 23.56
CA ASP A 10 -5.41 -11.91 23.58
C ASP A 10 -6.27 -13.13 23.93
N ARG A 11 -5.77 -14.34 23.63
CA ARG A 11 -6.41 -15.62 23.94
C ARG A 11 -6.53 -15.95 25.44
N ASP A 12 -5.73 -15.31 26.29
CA ASP A 12 -5.64 -15.63 27.71
C ASP A 12 -6.51 -14.69 28.59
N VAL A 13 -7.22 -13.75 27.96
CA VAL A 13 -8.09 -12.81 28.67
C VAL A 13 -9.55 -13.18 28.46
N PRO A 14 -10.33 -13.44 29.51
CA PRO A 14 -11.75 -13.75 29.40
C PRO A 14 -12.54 -12.67 28.66
N GLU A 15 -13.56 -13.06 27.89
CA GLU A 15 -14.35 -12.13 27.06
C GLU A 15 -15.03 -11.03 27.85
N GLU A 16 -15.41 -11.29 29.08
CA GLU A 16 -16.03 -10.33 30.01
C GLU A 16 -15.08 -9.18 30.34
N ILE A 17 -13.78 -9.45 30.43
CA ILE A 17 -12.75 -8.44 30.67
C ILE A 17 -12.53 -7.55 29.45
N TRP A 18 -12.74 -8.09 28.23
CA TRP A 18 -12.62 -7.33 26.99
C TRP A 18 -13.65 -6.20 26.87
N LYS A 19 -14.85 -6.37 27.42
CA LYS A 19 -15.94 -5.40 27.31
C LYS A 19 -15.66 -4.12 28.08
N ASP A 20 -14.86 -4.22 29.15
CA ASP A 20 -14.60 -3.09 30.08
C ASP A 20 -13.13 -2.64 30.10
N LEU A 21 -12.33 -3.04 29.12
CA LEU A 21 -10.91 -2.67 29.01
C LEU A 21 -10.64 -1.15 29.01
N ASN A 22 -11.67 -0.32 28.86
CA ASN A 22 -11.57 1.14 28.87
C ASN A 22 -11.86 1.76 30.24
N SER A 23 -12.36 0.99 31.21
CA SER A 23 -12.77 1.54 32.53
C SER A 23 -11.63 1.69 33.52
N CYS A 24 -10.50 0.95 33.31
CA CYS A 24 -9.40 0.80 34.26
C CYS A 24 -9.84 0.27 35.65
N GLU A 25 -11.06 -0.25 35.78
CA GLU A 25 -11.56 -0.88 37.00
C GLU A 25 -11.08 -2.33 37.11
N PRO A 26 -10.70 -2.80 38.30
CA PRO A 26 -10.33 -4.19 38.49
C PRO A 26 -11.52 -5.12 38.22
N ILE A 27 -11.34 -6.11 37.33
CA ILE A 27 -12.36 -7.12 37.02
C ILE A 27 -11.79 -8.49 37.33
N ASN A 28 -12.44 -9.22 38.23
CA ASN A 28 -12.07 -10.58 38.64
C ASN A 28 -10.57 -10.72 39.02
N GLY A 29 -9.99 -9.73 39.69
CA GLY A 29 -8.60 -9.73 40.10
C GLY A 29 -7.61 -9.27 39.01
N TRP A 30 -8.07 -8.94 37.84
CA TRP A 30 -7.24 -8.40 36.78
C TRP A 30 -7.21 -6.87 36.88
N VAL A 31 -5.99 -6.30 36.74
CA VAL A 31 -5.77 -4.85 36.65
C VAL A 31 -5.02 -4.58 35.35
N TYR A 32 -5.46 -3.63 34.58
CA TYR A 32 -4.79 -3.22 33.37
C TYR A 32 -4.61 -1.71 33.33
N TRP A 33 -3.63 -1.29 32.54
CA TRP A 33 -3.22 0.10 32.43
C TRP A 33 -3.16 0.52 30.99
N PHE A 34 -3.67 1.70 30.67
CA PHE A 34 -3.52 2.31 29.38
C PHE A 34 -2.35 3.27 29.38
N PHE A 35 -1.55 3.19 28.31
CA PHE A 35 -0.53 4.17 28.01
C PHE A 35 -0.84 4.78 26.66
N ARG A 36 -1.26 6.02 26.64
CA ARG A 36 -1.41 6.80 25.42
C ARG A 36 -0.06 7.27 24.94
N MET A 37 0.02 7.64 23.67
CA MET A 37 1.26 8.24 23.16
C MET A 37 1.64 9.52 23.92
N GLU A 38 0.66 10.26 24.39
CA GLU A 38 0.80 11.48 25.19
C GLU A 38 1.41 11.23 26.58
N ASP A 39 1.25 10.02 27.13
CA ASP A 39 1.81 9.61 28.42
C ASP A 39 3.31 9.26 28.33
N ASN A 40 3.87 9.23 27.11
CA ASN A 40 5.27 8.92 26.89
C ASN A 40 6.12 10.20 27.02
N ILE A 41 6.81 10.32 28.16
CA ILE A 41 7.67 11.47 28.49
C ILE A 41 8.81 11.74 27.48
N SER A 42 9.14 10.76 26.64
CA SER A 42 10.15 10.91 25.56
C SER A 42 9.57 11.48 24.27
N MET A 43 8.27 11.70 24.19
CA MET A 43 7.58 12.24 23.02
C MET A 43 7.27 13.71 23.22
N THR A 44 7.75 14.56 22.30
CA THR A 44 7.36 15.98 22.28
C THR A 44 5.98 16.16 21.62
N PRO A 45 5.23 17.24 21.95
CA PRO A 45 3.94 17.53 21.32
C PRO A 45 4.01 17.51 19.77
N GLU A 46 5.09 18.05 19.19
CA GLU A 46 5.28 18.10 17.73
C GLU A 46 5.41 16.69 17.15
N LYS A 47 6.17 15.79 17.82
CA LYS A 47 6.32 14.39 17.40
C LYS A 47 4.99 13.63 17.51
N ILE A 48 4.21 13.92 18.55
CA ILE A 48 2.88 13.33 18.74
C ILE A 48 1.96 13.74 17.59
N GLU A 49 1.91 15.04 17.25
CA GLU A 49 1.10 15.52 16.14
C GLU A 49 1.53 14.93 14.79
N GLN A 50 2.84 14.84 14.53
CA GLN A 50 3.34 14.17 13.33
C GLN A 50 2.90 12.69 13.27
N LYS A 51 2.92 11.98 14.41
CA LYS A 51 2.46 10.59 14.49
C LYS A 51 0.94 10.48 14.31
N LYS A 52 0.15 11.39 14.88
CA LYS A 52 -1.30 11.46 14.65
C LYS A 52 -1.64 11.66 13.17
N LEU A 53 -0.85 12.46 12.44
CA LEU A 53 -1.02 12.62 11.00
C LEU A 53 -0.73 11.33 10.20
N SER A 54 0.15 10.47 10.71
CA SER A 54 0.50 9.19 10.08
C SER A 54 -0.53 8.08 10.35
N TYR A 55 -1.39 8.25 11.34
CA TYR A 55 -2.39 7.25 11.73
C TYR A 55 -3.79 7.86 11.65
N PRO A 56 -4.62 7.53 10.65
CA PRO A 56 -5.96 8.11 10.52
C PRO A 56 -6.83 7.83 11.74
N PRO A 57 -7.55 8.86 12.27
CA PRO A 57 -8.51 8.67 13.35
C PRO A 57 -9.55 7.60 13.00
N GLY A 58 -9.98 6.82 13.99
CA GLY A 58 -10.98 5.77 13.82
C GLY A 58 -10.42 4.41 13.40
N THR A 59 -9.17 4.34 12.93
CA THR A 59 -8.53 3.06 12.61
C THR A 59 -8.10 2.30 13.87
N LYS A 60 -7.97 0.97 13.76
CA LYS A 60 -7.41 0.13 14.82
C LYS A 60 -6.02 0.62 15.24
N ILE A 61 -5.19 0.97 14.27
CA ILE A 61 -3.82 1.46 14.52
C ILE A 61 -3.84 2.76 15.31
N TYR A 62 -4.74 3.69 14.99
CA TYR A 62 -4.93 4.91 15.78
C TYR A 62 -5.31 4.58 17.22
N LYS A 63 -6.29 3.67 17.41
CA LYS A 63 -6.69 3.21 18.75
C LYS A 63 -5.51 2.60 19.51
N ASN A 64 -4.76 1.70 18.90
CA ASN A 64 -3.64 1.01 19.54
C ASN A 64 -2.43 1.91 19.77
N LYS A 65 -2.01 2.69 18.77
CA LYS A 65 -0.75 3.46 18.82
C LYS A 65 -0.88 4.83 19.43
N ILE A 66 -2.01 5.50 19.21
CA ILE A 66 -2.26 6.86 19.74
C ILE A 66 -3.01 6.81 21.08
N LEU A 67 -4.11 6.06 21.11
CA LEU A 67 -4.97 6.03 22.30
C LEU A 67 -4.60 4.96 23.32
N GLY A 68 -3.67 4.04 23.00
CA GLY A 68 -3.29 2.93 23.86
C GLY A 68 -4.42 1.92 24.09
N LEU A 69 -5.50 2.00 23.31
CA LEU A 69 -6.66 1.12 23.43
C LEU A 69 -6.45 -0.16 22.65
N ARG A 70 -6.81 -1.29 23.25
CA ARG A 70 -6.91 -2.55 22.53
C ARG A 70 -8.10 -2.52 21.56
N GLY A 71 -7.90 -2.99 20.37
CA GLY A 71 -8.95 -3.18 19.39
C GLY A 71 -8.80 -4.55 18.75
N LYS A 72 -9.89 -5.35 18.66
CA LYS A 72 -9.90 -6.52 17.79
C LYS A 72 -9.58 -6.06 16.36
N ALA A 73 -8.84 -6.87 15.62
CA ALA A 73 -8.63 -6.67 14.20
C ALA A 73 -9.90 -7.05 13.44
N THR A 74 -10.92 -6.24 13.57
CA THR A 74 -12.16 -6.40 12.80
C THR A 74 -12.29 -5.20 11.89
N GLY A 75 -12.49 -5.46 10.60
CA GLY A 75 -12.77 -4.42 9.62
C GLY A 75 -11.69 -4.21 8.57
N LEU A 76 -11.94 -3.28 7.70
CA LEU A 76 -11.13 -2.99 6.53
C LEU A 76 -9.76 -2.41 6.89
N VAL A 77 -8.73 -2.87 6.18
CA VAL A 77 -7.36 -2.33 6.27
C VAL A 77 -7.34 -0.87 5.82
N PHE A 78 -7.98 -0.58 4.68
CA PHE A 78 -8.04 0.76 4.10
C PHE A 78 -9.40 1.43 4.36
N SER A 79 -9.80 1.49 5.63
CA SER A 79 -11.11 2.03 6.04
C SER A 79 -11.35 3.50 5.69
N ASN A 80 -10.31 4.27 5.39
CA ASN A 80 -10.40 5.66 4.93
C ASN A 80 -10.47 5.82 3.41
N PHE A 81 -10.36 4.71 2.63
CA PHE A 81 -10.52 4.77 1.19
C PHE A 81 -11.98 5.11 0.82
N CYS A 82 -12.16 6.13 0.00
CA CYS A 82 -13.48 6.60 -0.42
C CYS A 82 -13.43 7.20 -1.84
N LYS A 83 -14.58 7.63 -2.34
CA LYS A 83 -14.71 8.24 -3.68
C LYS A 83 -13.76 9.41 -3.95
N ARG A 84 -13.33 10.14 -2.91
CA ARG A 84 -12.39 11.27 -3.03
C ARG A 84 -11.00 10.84 -3.54
N HIS A 85 -10.64 9.58 -3.33
CA HIS A 85 -9.37 9.01 -3.81
C HIS A 85 -9.45 8.52 -5.25
N VAL A 86 -10.64 8.47 -5.84
CA VAL A 86 -10.84 8.03 -7.21
C VAL A 86 -10.95 9.25 -8.12
N ILE A 87 -10.08 9.31 -9.12
CA ILE A 87 -10.08 10.38 -10.13
C ILE A 87 -10.31 9.79 -11.51
N THR A 88 -10.89 10.58 -12.40
CA THR A 88 -11.07 10.12 -13.78
C THR A 88 -9.76 10.07 -14.53
N LYS A 89 -9.73 9.26 -15.59
CA LYS A 89 -8.57 9.17 -16.47
C LYS A 89 -8.18 10.53 -17.06
N GLU A 90 -9.15 11.38 -17.39
CA GLU A 90 -8.96 12.72 -17.91
C GLU A 90 -8.31 13.65 -16.87
N GLN A 91 -8.76 13.55 -15.61
CA GLN A 91 -8.15 14.29 -14.51
C GLN A 91 -6.69 13.86 -14.29
N ALA A 92 -6.39 12.56 -14.35
CA ALA A 92 -5.02 12.08 -14.24
C ALA A 92 -4.15 12.51 -15.42
N LYS A 93 -4.68 12.58 -16.64
CA LYS A 93 -3.96 13.07 -17.83
C LYS A 93 -3.58 14.55 -17.73
N ALA A 94 -4.27 15.34 -16.92
CA ALA A 94 -3.89 16.71 -16.66
C ALA A 94 -2.50 16.85 -16.02
N PHE A 95 -1.99 15.80 -15.37
CA PHE A 95 -0.65 15.77 -14.79
C PHE A 95 0.46 15.32 -15.77
N ILE A 96 0.13 14.98 -17.01
CA ILE A 96 1.15 14.75 -18.04
C ILE A 96 1.84 16.07 -18.32
N LYS A 97 3.18 16.09 -18.24
CA LYS A 97 3.95 17.32 -18.45
C LYS A 97 3.74 17.87 -19.86
N ARG A 98 3.42 19.16 -19.95
CA ARG A 98 3.27 19.92 -21.19
C ARG A 98 4.46 20.86 -21.34
N GLU A 99 5.26 20.67 -22.37
CA GLU A 99 6.52 21.43 -22.55
C GLU A 99 6.31 22.95 -22.80
N TYR A 100 5.11 23.35 -23.25
CA TYR A 100 4.81 24.73 -23.65
C TYR A 100 3.71 25.38 -22.81
N ASP A 101 3.40 24.83 -21.62
CA ASP A 101 2.35 25.35 -20.74
C ASP A 101 2.95 25.89 -19.44
N ASP A 102 3.34 27.18 -19.46
CA ASP A 102 3.89 27.85 -18.27
C ASP A 102 2.90 27.97 -17.10
N LYS A 103 1.62 27.68 -17.33
CA LYS A 103 0.59 27.68 -16.29
C LYS A 103 0.44 26.34 -15.59
N GLN A 104 1.02 25.27 -16.15
CA GLN A 104 0.99 23.97 -15.50
C GLN A 104 1.90 23.97 -14.27
N THR A 105 1.31 23.89 -13.07
CA THR A 105 2.04 23.91 -11.80
C THR A 105 2.28 22.51 -11.22
N GLU A 106 1.61 21.49 -11.74
CA GLU A 106 1.76 20.11 -11.27
C GLU A 106 1.83 19.13 -12.46
N TRP A 107 2.84 18.26 -12.44
CA TRP A 107 3.06 17.22 -13.46
C TRP A 107 3.79 16.00 -12.87
N PHE A 108 3.71 14.87 -13.56
CA PHE A 108 4.45 13.68 -13.19
C PHE A 108 5.96 13.86 -13.37
N VAL A 109 6.73 13.54 -12.33
CA VAL A 109 8.19 13.55 -12.34
C VAL A 109 8.79 12.15 -12.24
N ILE A 110 8.04 11.18 -11.72
CA ILE A 110 8.45 9.80 -11.59
C ILE A 110 7.33 8.91 -12.12
N TYR A 111 7.72 7.91 -12.94
CA TYR A 111 6.87 6.78 -13.27
C TYR A 111 7.50 5.51 -12.74
N THR A 112 6.70 4.63 -12.19
CA THR A 112 7.12 3.36 -11.61
C THR A 112 6.07 2.28 -11.84
N SER A 113 6.45 1.04 -11.69
CA SER A 113 5.55 -0.09 -11.89
C SER A 113 5.92 -1.23 -10.95
N GLY A 114 4.92 -1.96 -10.50
CA GLY A 114 5.10 -3.18 -9.72
C GLY A 114 4.48 -4.38 -10.43
N LEU A 115 5.02 -5.54 -10.14
CA LEU A 115 4.53 -6.83 -10.61
C LEU A 115 4.48 -7.77 -9.42
N ASP A 116 3.30 -8.26 -9.09
CA ASP A 116 3.08 -9.36 -8.15
C ASP A 116 2.75 -10.63 -8.92
N THR A 117 3.49 -11.70 -8.64
CA THR A 117 3.34 -13.00 -9.27
C THR A 117 3.14 -14.04 -8.18
N ALA A 118 1.91 -14.34 -7.87
CA ALA A 118 1.59 -15.36 -6.88
C ALA A 118 1.54 -16.75 -7.53
N TYR A 119 2.68 -17.43 -7.61
CA TYR A 119 2.72 -18.86 -7.92
C TYR A 119 2.70 -19.67 -6.62
N SER A 120 1.56 -19.76 -5.99
CA SER A 120 1.37 -20.55 -4.78
C SER A 120 0.43 -21.72 -5.06
N THR A 121 0.79 -22.93 -4.62
CA THR A 121 -0.08 -24.11 -4.67
C THR A 121 -1.33 -23.98 -3.79
N LYS A 122 -1.46 -22.92 -3.00
CA LYS A 122 -2.55 -22.69 -2.03
C LYS A 122 -3.43 -21.49 -2.36
N SER A 123 -3.03 -20.63 -3.28
CA SER A 123 -3.80 -19.45 -3.73
C SER A 123 -3.98 -19.54 -5.24
N PRO A 124 -5.11 -19.07 -5.81
CA PRO A 124 -5.22 -18.95 -7.25
C PRO A 124 -4.04 -18.12 -7.76
N ASP A 125 -3.38 -18.63 -8.82
CA ASP A 125 -2.18 -18.03 -9.42
C ASP A 125 -2.55 -16.70 -10.12
N THR A 126 -2.66 -15.64 -9.34
CA THR A 126 -2.99 -14.31 -9.84
C THR A 126 -1.71 -13.54 -10.17
N ILE A 127 -1.67 -12.95 -11.36
CA ILE A 127 -0.61 -12.05 -11.78
C ILE A 127 -1.18 -10.64 -11.81
N ALA A 128 -0.63 -9.74 -10.98
CA ALA A 128 -1.08 -8.38 -10.86
C ALA A 128 0.02 -7.38 -11.28
N MET A 129 -0.33 -6.48 -12.20
CA MET A 129 0.56 -5.47 -12.75
C MET A 129 -0.01 -4.08 -12.45
N SER A 130 0.82 -3.18 -11.96
CA SER A 130 0.45 -1.79 -11.67
C SER A 130 1.35 -0.80 -12.37
N TYR A 131 0.80 0.33 -12.81
CA TYR A 131 1.55 1.45 -13.37
C TYR A 131 1.17 2.73 -12.63
N MET A 132 2.17 3.50 -12.20
CA MET A 132 1.97 4.62 -11.29
C MET A 132 2.78 5.84 -11.70
N GLY A 133 2.26 7.01 -11.33
CA GLY A 133 2.98 8.27 -11.45
C GLY A 133 3.05 9.02 -10.13
N ILE A 134 4.17 9.68 -9.87
CA ILE A 134 4.32 10.59 -8.73
C ILE A 134 4.53 12.01 -9.30
N THR A 135 3.75 12.95 -8.79
CA THR A 135 3.84 14.35 -9.24
C THR A 135 4.95 15.11 -8.51
N ASN A 136 5.35 16.27 -9.06
CA ASN A 136 6.27 17.18 -8.39
C ASN A 136 5.73 17.71 -7.05
N LYS A 137 4.41 17.67 -6.82
CA LYS A 137 3.80 18.02 -5.53
C LYS A 137 3.58 16.82 -4.61
N GLY A 138 4.14 15.66 -4.95
CA GLY A 138 4.13 14.47 -4.11
C GLY A 138 2.82 13.69 -4.12
N LYS A 139 1.95 13.85 -5.13
CA LYS A 139 0.80 12.97 -5.29
C LYS A 139 1.22 11.67 -5.98
N LEU A 140 0.89 10.55 -5.37
CA LEU A 140 1.00 9.22 -5.96
C LEU A 140 -0.34 8.86 -6.60
N ILE A 141 -0.32 8.52 -7.88
CA ILE A 141 -1.50 8.18 -8.65
C ILE A 141 -1.31 6.82 -9.29
N ILE A 142 -2.21 5.88 -8.99
CA ILE A 142 -2.28 4.59 -9.65
C ILE A 142 -2.99 4.80 -10.99
N LEU A 143 -2.25 4.65 -12.08
CA LEU A 143 -2.64 5.07 -13.43
C LEU A 143 -3.27 3.96 -14.25
N ALA A 144 -2.78 2.73 -14.07
CA ALA A 144 -3.27 1.57 -14.78
C ALA A 144 -2.98 0.29 -14.01
N GLU A 145 -3.79 -0.71 -14.29
CA GLU A 145 -3.66 -2.07 -13.77
C GLU A 145 -3.85 -3.11 -14.87
N ARG A 146 -3.36 -4.31 -14.64
CA ARG A 146 -3.71 -5.52 -15.38
C ARG A 146 -3.64 -6.70 -14.43
N VAL A 147 -4.68 -7.51 -14.40
CA VAL A 147 -4.76 -8.69 -13.57
C VAL A 147 -5.07 -9.89 -14.45
N TYR A 148 -4.38 -11.00 -14.20
CA TYR A 148 -4.66 -12.30 -14.77
C TYR A 148 -4.92 -13.28 -13.65
N ASP A 149 -6.07 -13.90 -13.68
CA ASP A 149 -6.43 -15.02 -12.81
C ASP A 149 -6.11 -16.33 -13.56
N ASN A 150 -4.95 -16.88 -13.27
CA ASN A 150 -4.49 -18.12 -13.91
C ASN A 150 -5.39 -19.32 -13.57
N ALA A 151 -6.07 -19.30 -12.42
CA ALA A 151 -7.00 -20.37 -12.07
C ALA A 151 -8.25 -20.38 -12.93
N ALA A 152 -8.62 -19.23 -13.50
CA ALA A 152 -9.76 -19.10 -14.41
C ALA A 152 -9.39 -19.33 -15.88
N LEU A 153 -8.11 -19.51 -16.21
CA LEU A 153 -7.66 -19.76 -17.59
C LEU A 153 -7.56 -21.25 -17.88
N ASP A 154 -7.97 -21.67 -19.09
CA ASP A 154 -7.80 -23.05 -19.54
C ASP A 154 -6.32 -23.47 -19.61
N ILE A 155 -5.44 -22.51 -19.94
CA ILE A 155 -4.00 -22.69 -19.94
C ILE A 155 -3.38 -21.58 -19.09
N PRO A 156 -2.74 -21.92 -17.96
CA PRO A 156 -2.06 -20.94 -17.14
C PRO A 156 -0.95 -20.18 -17.88
N ILE A 157 -0.80 -18.90 -17.57
CA ILE A 157 0.26 -18.05 -18.14
C ILE A 157 1.61 -18.53 -17.61
N ALA A 158 2.51 -18.89 -18.52
CA ALA A 158 3.87 -19.27 -18.16
C ALA A 158 4.72 -18.04 -17.75
N PRO A 159 5.83 -18.22 -17.00
CA PRO A 159 6.73 -17.13 -16.64
C PRO A 159 7.24 -16.33 -17.86
N SER A 160 7.54 -16.99 -18.97
CA SER A 160 7.94 -16.33 -20.22
C SER A 160 6.84 -15.46 -20.83
N ASP A 161 5.59 -15.88 -20.71
CA ASP A 161 4.43 -15.10 -21.17
C ASP A 161 4.16 -13.93 -20.24
N THR A 162 4.36 -14.14 -18.93
CA THR A 162 4.27 -13.06 -17.93
C THR A 162 5.25 -11.93 -18.27
N VAL A 163 6.49 -12.25 -18.61
CA VAL A 163 7.49 -11.26 -19.04
C VAL A 163 7.02 -10.49 -20.26
N ARG A 164 6.57 -11.18 -21.31
CA ARG A 164 6.06 -10.54 -22.54
C ARG A 164 4.85 -9.65 -22.27
N ASN A 165 3.88 -10.14 -21.50
CA ASN A 165 2.69 -9.41 -21.10
C ASN A 165 3.03 -8.15 -20.27
N TYR A 166 4.03 -8.26 -19.39
CA TYR A 166 4.45 -7.12 -18.58
C TYR A 166 5.16 -6.05 -19.42
N ILE A 167 6.04 -6.44 -20.35
CA ILE A 167 6.66 -5.50 -21.28
C ILE A 167 5.59 -4.79 -22.13
N ASP A 168 4.63 -5.53 -22.68
CA ASP A 168 3.51 -4.93 -23.41
C ASP A 168 2.69 -3.95 -22.55
N PHE A 169 2.42 -4.33 -21.31
CA PHE A 169 1.75 -3.45 -20.33
C PHE A 169 2.54 -2.17 -20.09
N LEU A 170 3.85 -2.26 -19.88
CA LEU A 170 4.74 -1.12 -19.67
C LEU A 170 4.77 -0.18 -20.89
N GLU A 171 4.91 -0.73 -22.10
CA GLU A 171 4.98 0.04 -23.34
C GLU A 171 3.64 0.73 -23.69
N ARG A 172 2.51 0.06 -23.43
CA ARG A 172 1.19 0.68 -23.61
C ARG A 172 1.01 1.88 -22.66
N ASN A 173 1.35 1.70 -21.40
CA ASN A 173 1.22 2.74 -20.39
C ASN A 173 2.21 3.89 -20.61
N ARG A 174 3.45 3.60 -21.05
CA ARG A 174 4.41 4.61 -21.46
C ARG A 174 3.83 5.53 -22.54
N ARG A 175 3.19 4.95 -23.57
CA ARG A 175 2.53 5.72 -24.66
C ARG A 175 1.32 6.48 -24.16
N GLU A 176 0.53 5.89 -23.30
CA GLU A 176 -0.69 6.49 -22.78
C GLU A 176 -0.42 7.69 -21.84
N TRP A 177 0.56 7.54 -20.94
CA TRP A 177 0.84 8.50 -19.88
C TRP A 177 2.04 9.41 -20.15
N GLY A 178 2.67 9.28 -21.31
CA GLY A 178 3.76 10.18 -21.74
C GLY A 178 5.06 10.04 -20.95
N GLY A 179 5.23 9.00 -20.14
CA GLY A 179 6.43 8.81 -19.35
C GLY A 179 6.77 7.34 -19.16
N MET A 180 8.02 7.03 -18.86
CA MET A 180 8.54 5.67 -18.78
C MET A 180 8.78 5.25 -17.33
N ALA A 181 8.18 4.15 -16.90
CA ALA A 181 8.51 3.47 -15.64
C ALA A 181 9.83 2.70 -15.81
N LYS A 182 10.96 3.42 -15.94
CA LYS A 182 12.27 2.82 -16.21
C LYS A 182 12.66 1.77 -15.16
N ASN A 183 12.44 2.08 -13.88
CA ASN A 183 12.60 1.14 -12.79
C ASN A 183 11.27 0.47 -12.49
N THR A 184 11.23 -0.84 -12.57
CA THR A 184 10.09 -1.69 -12.24
C THR A 184 10.48 -2.65 -11.13
N PHE A 185 9.50 -3.07 -10.33
CA PHE A 185 9.75 -3.86 -9.13
C PHE A 185 8.91 -5.13 -9.17
N VAL A 186 9.58 -6.27 -9.18
CA VAL A 186 8.99 -7.59 -9.35
C VAL A 186 9.08 -8.37 -8.05
N ASP A 187 8.04 -9.12 -7.71
CA ASP A 187 8.13 -10.03 -6.56
C ASP A 187 9.31 -10.99 -6.73
N ASN A 188 10.16 -11.04 -5.71
CA ASN A 188 11.35 -11.88 -5.71
C ASN A 188 11.11 -13.31 -5.19
N ALA A 189 9.89 -13.65 -4.80
CA ALA A 189 9.53 -15.02 -4.45
C ALA A 189 9.48 -15.94 -5.68
N ASP A 190 9.14 -15.38 -6.84
CA ASP A 190 9.08 -16.10 -8.12
C ASP A 190 10.39 -16.04 -8.88
N GLN A 191 11.27 -16.98 -8.58
CA GLN A 191 12.58 -17.09 -9.24
C GLN A 191 12.50 -17.48 -10.72
N ALA A 192 11.42 -18.14 -11.14
CA ALA A 192 11.22 -18.51 -12.53
C ALA A 192 11.00 -17.28 -13.41
N THR A 193 10.09 -16.40 -13.01
CA THR A 193 9.83 -15.14 -13.72
C THR A 193 11.05 -14.21 -13.69
N ILE A 194 11.79 -14.13 -12.57
CA ILE A 194 13.04 -13.35 -12.50
C ILE A 194 14.07 -13.87 -13.50
N THR A 195 14.21 -15.19 -13.62
CA THR A 195 15.13 -15.81 -14.59
C THR A 195 14.72 -15.48 -16.03
N GLU A 196 13.42 -15.51 -16.33
CA GLU A 196 12.92 -15.15 -17.68
C GLU A 196 13.12 -13.65 -17.98
N PHE A 197 13.00 -12.74 -17.01
CA PHE A 197 13.39 -11.33 -17.19
C PHE A 197 14.88 -11.18 -17.53
N ALA A 198 15.74 -11.91 -16.83
CA ALA A 198 17.18 -11.88 -17.11
C ALA A 198 17.50 -12.43 -18.52
N LYS A 199 16.78 -13.47 -18.95
CA LYS A 199 16.88 -14.00 -20.31
C LYS A 199 16.40 -13.00 -21.34
N TYR A 200 15.21 -12.42 -21.14
CA TYR A 200 14.66 -11.38 -22.02
C TYR A 200 15.63 -10.21 -22.20
N LYS A 201 16.24 -9.72 -21.12
CA LYS A 201 17.25 -8.63 -21.20
C LYS A 201 18.50 -9.01 -22.01
N ARG A 202 18.91 -10.27 -22.02
CA ARG A 202 20.05 -10.73 -22.83
C ARG A 202 19.69 -10.82 -24.31
N GLU A 203 18.45 -11.18 -24.62
CA GLU A 203 17.96 -11.34 -26.00
C GLU A 203 17.53 -9.98 -26.60
N HIS A 204 17.15 -9.01 -25.74
CA HIS A 204 16.61 -7.70 -26.13
C HIS A 204 17.44 -6.57 -25.49
N HIS A 205 18.61 -6.32 -26.05
CA HIS A 205 19.53 -5.26 -25.57
C HIS A 205 18.92 -3.85 -25.66
N GLU A 206 17.95 -3.63 -26.54
CA GLU A 206 17.17 -2.39 -26.70
C GLU A 206 16.19 -2.15 -25.56
N CYS A 207 15.89 -3.14 -24.73
CA CYS A 207 14.97 -3.01 -23.61
C CYS A 207 15.54 -2.04 -22.55
N LEU A 208 14.89 -0.90 -22.39
CA LEU A 208 15.32 0.17 -21.50
C LEU A 208 14.83 -0.02 -20.04
N TYR A 209 13.93 -0.97 -19.78
CA TYR A 209 13.42 -1.25 -18.43
C TYR A 209 14.47 -1.94 -17.56
N ILE A 210 14.47 -1.57 -16.29
CA ILE A 210 15.31 -2.18 -15.25
C ILE A 210 14.36 -2.92 -14.29
N PHE A 211 14.48 -4.24 -14.28
CA PHE A 211 13.69 -5.12 -13.42
C PHE A 211 14.42 -5.30 -12.10
N ASN A 212 13.90 -4.71 -11.05
CA ASN A 212 14.44 -4.77 -9.71
C ASN A 212 13.62 -5.74 -8.86
N ASN A 213 14.25 -6.39 -7.91
CA ASN A 213 13.54 -7.15 -6.89
C ASN A 213 12.71 -6.21 -6.01
N ALA A 214 11.49 -6.61 -5.66
CA ALA A 214 10.67 -5.88 -4.73
C ALA A 214 11.36 -5.69 -3.38
N TYR A 215 11.30 -4.48 -2.84
CA TYR A 215 11.97 -4.12 -1.59
C TYR A 215 11.13 -4.58 -0.39
N LYS A 216 11.46 -5.74 0.18
CA LYS A 216 10.70 -6.38 1.26
C LYS A 216 11.18 -6.04 2.69
N LYS A 217 12.14 -5.12 2.87
CA LYS A 217 12.63 -4.70 4.20
C LYS A 217 11.64 -3.81 4.96
N VAL A 218 10.66 -3.20 4.27
CA VAL A 218 9.56 -2.48 4.90
C VAL A 218 8.46 -3.49 5.21
N THR A 219 8.04 -3.57 6.46
CA THR A 219 7.00 -4.52 6.87
C THR A 219 5.66 -4.22 6.19
N ILE A 220 4.79 -5.21 6.06
CA ILE A 220 3.44 -5.03 5.50
C ILE A 220 2.69 -3.93 6.27
N ILE A 221 2.81 -3.94 7.60
CA ILE A 221 2.18 -2.94 8.47
C ILE A 221 2.68 -1.53 8.19
N ASP A 222 4.00 -1.36 8.02
CA ASP A 222 4.56 -0.05 7.72
C ASP A 222 4.11 0.46 6.34
N ARG A 223 3.99 -0.45 5.36
CA ARG A 223 3.46 -0.13 4.03
C ARG A 223 2.00 0.34 4.10
N ILE A 224 1.17 -0.41 4.82
CA ILE A 224 -0.23 -0.05 5.06
C ILE A 224 -0.34 1.31 5.75
N ASN A 225 0.47 1.55 6.78
CA ASN A 225 0.47 2.82 7.51
C ASN A 225 0.85 4.02 6.65
N LEU A 226 1.87 3.88 5.80
CA LEU A 226 2.26 4.90 4.84
C LEU A 226 1.09 5.22 3.89
N GLN A 227 0.47 4.20 3.32
CA GLN A 227 -0.63 4.35 2.39
C GLN A 227 -1.86 5.00 3.05
N LEU A 228 -2.23 4.57 4.26
CA LEU A 228 -3.29 5.20 5.05
C LEU A 228 -2.99 6.68 5.36
N GLY A 229 -1.74 6.99 5.68
CA GLY A 229 -1.29 8.37 5.90
C GLY A 229 -1.44 9.24 4.65
N TRP A 230 -1.10 8.72 3.47
CA TRP A 230 -1.25 9.43 2.19
C TRP A 230 -2.71 9.55 1.73
N MET A 231 -3.56 8.59 2.09
CA MET A 231 -5.00 8.67 1.86
C MET A 231 -5.70 9.62 2.84
N SER A 232 -5.04 10.06 3.91
CA SER A 232 -5.67 10.93 4.89
C SER A 232 -5.91 12.34 4.36
N PHE A 233 -7.09 12.89 4.62
CA PHE A 233 -7.48 14.26 4.29
C PHE A 233 -8.13 14.94 5.49
N ASN A 234 -8.18 16.27 5.47
CA ASN A 234 -8.83 17.07 6.51
C ASN A 234 -9.38 18.37 5.90
N ASP A 235 -10.70 18.46 5.76
CA ASP A 235 -11.38 19.58 5.15
C ASP A 235 -11.20 20.90 5.93
N GLU A 236 -11.21 20.83 7.25
CA GLU A 236 -11.03 22.02 8.12
C GLU A 236 -9.64 22.64 7.96
N LYS A 237 -8.64 21.81 7.67
CA LYS A 237 -7.25 22.25 7.47
C LYS A 237 -6.87 22.39 5.98
N GLY A 238 -7.81 22.17 5.06
CA GLY A 238 -7.55 22.18 3.62
C GLY A 238 -6.55 21.12 3.16
N LYS A 239 -6.40 20.00 3.91
CA LYS A 239 -5.49 18.93 3.57
C LYS A 239 -6.15 17.96 2.59
N GLU A 240 -5.65 17.92 1.36
CA GLU A 240 -6.05 16.93 0.37
C GLU A 240 -5.24 15.63 0.53
N PRO A 241 -5.78 14.47 0.06
CA PRO A 241 -5.01 13.24 0.02
C PRO A 241 -3.80 13.38 -0.93
N SER A 242 -2.77 12.59 -0.66
CA SER A 242 -1.61 12.44 -1.57
C SER A 242 -1.64 11.12 -2.33
N TYR A 243 -2.72 10.36 -2.23
CA TYR A 243 -2.90 9.05 -2.85
C TYR A 243 -4.19 9.00 -3.65
N TYR A 244 -4.07 8.69 -4.95
CA TYR A 244 -5.21 8.62 -5.86
C TYR A 244 -5.15 7.36 -6.73
N VAL A 245 -6.31 6.94 -7.22
CA VAL A 245 -6.50 5.80 -8.11
C VAL A 245 -7.34 6.26 -9.29
N VAL A 246 -6.93 5.94 -10.50
CA VAL A 246 -7.72 6.21 -11.70
C VAL A 246 -8.93 5.26 -11.74
N ASP A 247 -10.09 5.78 -12.11
CA ASP A 247 -11.38 5.09 -12.10
C ASP A 247 -11.41 3.78 -12.94
N THR A 248 -10.48 3.62 -13.87
CA THR A 248 -10.31 2.39 -14.66
C THR A 248 -9.60 1.26 -13.89
N CYS A 249 -8.99 1.55 -12.74
CA CYS A 249 -8.33 0.55 -11.89
C CYS A 249 -9.35 -0.13 -10.95
N THR A 250 -10.27 -0.90 -11.52
CA THR A 250 -11.40 -1.48 -10.80
C THR A 250 -11.04 -2.65 -9.92
N ASN A 251 -10.06 -3.48 -10.31
CA ASN A 251 -9.57 -4.58 -9.46
C ASN A 251 -8.92 -4.02 -8.20
N TYR A 252 -8.04 -3.03 -8.35
CA TYR A 252 -7.37 -2.42 -7.21
C TYR A 252 -8.34 -1.72 -6.26
N THR A 253 -9.29 -0.95 -6.78
CA THR A 253 -10.32 -0.32 -5.94
C THR A 253 -11.20 -1.35 -5.25
N GLY A 254 -11.49 -2.48 -5.91
CA GLY A 254 -12.20 -3.61 -5.33
C GLY A 254 -11.41 -4.24 -4.17
N GLU A 255 -10.12 -4.52 -4.34
CA GLU A 255 -9.26 -5.03 -3.26
C GLU A 255 -9.20 -4.07 -2.06
N LEU A 256 -9.00 -2.77 -2.29
CA LEU A 256 -8.98 -1.76 -1.21
C LEU A 256 -10.26 -1.74 -0.38
N GLN A 257 -11.40 -2.08 -0.98
CA GLN A 257 -12.71 -2.08 -0.32
C GLN A 257 -12.99 -3.35 0.50
N VAL A 258 -12.28 -4.44 0.21
CA VAL A 258 -12.52 -5.74 0.88
C VAL A 258 -11.34 -6.21 1.72
N TYR A 259 -10.14 -5.66 1.50
CA TYR A 259 -8.94 -6.06 2.21
C TYR A 259 -9.10 -5.82 3.70
N SER A 260 -9.07 -6.90 4.48
CA SER A 260 -9.44 -6.90 5.89
C SER A 260 -8.32 -7.44 6.79
N TRP A 261 -8.43 -7.15 8.07
CA TRP A 261 -7.56 -7.70 9.08
C TRP A 261 -8.03 -9.09 9.49
N LEU A 262 -7.10 -10.01 9.74
CA LEU A 262 -7.41 -11.28 10.37
C LEU A 262 -7.99 -11.06 11.77
N GLU A 263 -9.09 -11.75 12.09
CA GLU A 263 -9.80 -11.58 13.38
C GLU A 263 -8.94 -12.00 14.57
N ASP A 264 -8.15 -13.06 14.41
CA ASP A 264 -7.40 -13.70 15.49
C ASP A 264 -5.95 -13.22 15.63
N LYS A 265 -5.49 -12.33 14.74
CA LYS A 265 -4.11 -11.86 14.75
C LYS A 265 -4.00 -10.34 14.83
N ASP A 266 -3.14 -9.87 15.70
CA ASP A 266 -2.87 -8.45 15.83
C ASP A 266 -2.08 -7.93 14.62
N CYS A 267 -2.74 -7.06 13.84
CA CYS A 267 -2.13 -6.35 12.73
C CYS A 267 -1.60 -7.24 11.59
N GLU A 268 -2.20 -8.39 11.35
CA GLU A 268 -1.94 -9.21 10.16
C GLU A 268 -3.15 -9.11 9.24
N PRO A 269 -3.00 -8.65 7.99
CA PRO A 269 -4.09 -8.65 7.03
C PRO A 269 -4.37 -10.07 6.52
N GLU A 270 -5.57 -10.29 5.98
CA GLU A 270 -5.92 -11.51 5.28
C GLU A 270 -5.05 -11.71 4.05
N ASP A 271 -4.67 -12.96 3.77
CA ASP A 271 -3.93 -13.36 2.59
C ASP A 271 -4.90 -13.82 1.49
N GLY A 272 -4.67 -13.43 0.25
CA GLY A 272 -5.38 -13.98 -0.90
C GLY A 272 -6.19 -13.02 -1.78
N ASN A 273 -6.53 -11.82 -1.31
CA ASN A 273 -7.19 -10.76 -2.11
C ASN A 273 -6.40 -9.45 -2.05
N ASP A 274 -5.09 -9.53 -2.24
CA ASP A 274 -4.17 -8.40 -2.03
C ASP A 274 -3.10 -8.27 -3.13
N HIS A 275 -3.32 -8.94 -4.26
CA HIS A 275 -2.34 -8.98 -5.35
C HIS A 275 -2.08 -7.61 -5.96
N MET A 276 -3.13 -6.81 -6.21
CA MET A 276 -2.97 -5.43 -6.68
C MET A 276 -2.43 -4.53 -5.59
N VAL A 277 -2.80 -4.75 -4.31
CA VAL A 277 -2.20 -4.04 -3.17
C VAL A 277 -0.70 -4.31 -3.13
N ASN A 278 -0.27 -5.56 -3.22
CA ASN A 278 1.15 -5.93 -3.24
C ASN A 278 1.88 -5.35 -4.45
N SER A 279 1.32 -5.51 -5.65
CA SER A 279 1.87 -4.95 -6.89
C SER A 279 2.10 -3.44 -6.79
N THR A 280 1.11 -2.67 -6.32
CA THR A 280 1.25 -1.22 -6.16
C THR A 280 2.29 -0.89 -5.09
N GLN A 281 2.31 -1.60 -3.97
CA GLN A 281 3.28 -1.40 -2.90
C GLN A 281 4.72 -1.67 -3.36
N TYR A 282 4.96 -2.72 -4.14
CA TYR A 282 6.29 -2.97 -4.70
C TYR A 282 6.79 -1.80 -5.55
N GLY A 283 5.92 -1.22 -6.37
CA GLY A 283 6.27 -0.12 -7.25
C GLY A 283 6.54 1.20 -6.54
N TRP A 284 5.79 1.56 -5.49
CA TRP A 284 5.96 2.87 -4.84
C TRP A 284 6.90 2.88 -3.62
N ILE A 285 7.17 1.73 -2.95
CA ILE A 285 8.04 1.68 -1.77
C ILE A 285 9.39 2.36 -1.96
N PRO A 286 10.11 2.18 -3.08
CA PRO A 286 11.39 2.84 -3.30
C PRO A 286 11.31 4.37 -3.36
N TYR A 287 10.12 4.90 -3.60
CA TYR A 287 9.84 6.33 -3.75
C TYR A 287 8.97 6.90 -2.62
N ARG A 288 8.81 6.18 -1.52
CA ARG A 288 7.94 6.58 -0.40
C ARG A 288 8.25 7.94 0.20
N ASP A 289 9.51 8.36 0.15
CA ASP A 289 9.99 9.67 0.61
C ASP A 289 9.63 10.82 -0.35
N LYS A 290 9.10 10.51 -1.54
CA LYS A 290 8.63 11.46 -2.55
C LYS A 290 7.12 11.68 -2.50
N VAL A 291 6.39 10.86 -1.75
CA VAL A 291 4.94 10.96 -1.62
C VAL A 291 4.57 11.80 -0.40
N GLY A 292 3.63 12.71 -0.56
CA GLY A 292 3.21 13.65 0.49
C GLY A 292 4.15 14.84 0.69
N VAL A 293 5.18 14.99 -0.13
CA VAL A 293 6.14 16.10 -0.09
C VAL A 293 6.30 16.73 -1.47
N GLU A 294 6.55 18.02 -1.50
CA GLU A 294 6.82 18.72 -2.76
C GLU A 294 8.22 18.34 -3.28
N ASN A 295 8.26 17.77 -4.49
CA ASN A 295 9.49 17.39 -5.17
C ASN A 295 9.88 18.51 -6.14
N ARG A 296 11.06 19.07 -5.97
CA ARG A 296 11.61 20.12 -6.85
C ARG A 296 12.34 19.53 -8.04
#